data_340116c7d5f8f5b1965ff26e30536372
#
_entry.id   340116c7d5f8f5b1965ff26e30536372
#
_cell.length_a   1.000
_cell.length_b   1.000
_cell.length_c   1.000
_cell.angle_alpha   90.00
_cell.angle_beta   90.00
_cell.angle_gamma   90.00
#
_symmetry.space_group_name_H-M   'P 1'
#
loop_
_entity.id
_entity.type
_entity.pdbx_description
1 polymer ?
#
loop_
_entity_poly.entity_id
_entity_poly.type
_entity_poly.pdbx_seq_one_letter_code
_entity_poly.pdbx_strand_id
1 'polypeptide(L)'
;IHFTEEVMSYLIGPNPTALNVYNNLGVHQRDAATSLAKVSSGSEAAGGVNVAAMGVAATRQGHLQGTLNNISIAQTSLNQLMVIDQTFAEMAAVAQKGIEVGSRASDSGADTSAIFDQLDALGAALVSLDTNTEYAGAAAMATITAAIGVGNLAATFAALDFSSGGGTLGNAGAKTAAEFTAALAVIVDGRAENAAYIAAFQSTLQVLNSTAANELAAISQVENTDIAKEMMNLTAANIMTEAATAMLAQAMQMPNS
;
A
#
# COMPACT_ATOMS: atom_id res chain seq x y z
N ILE A 1 -73.14 6.50 68.52
CA ILE A 1 -72.48 7.34 67.48
C ILE A 1 -71.37 6.53 66.94
N HIS A 2 -71.60 5.86 65.76
CA HIS A 2 -70.58 5.17 65.04
C HIS A 2 -69.93 6.15 64.06
N PHE A 3 -68.67 6.49 64.28
CA PHE A 3 -67.81 7.13 63.28
C PHE A 3 -67.22 5.98 62.38
N THR A 4 -67.75 5.88 61.22
CA THR A 4 -67.04 5.10 60.12
C THR A 4 -65.96 6.01 59.56
N GLU A 5 -64.69 5.75 59.89
CA GLU A 5 -63.54 6.30 59.17
C GLU A 5 -63.51 5.61 57.78
N GLU A 6 -63.95 6.36 56.77
CA GLU A 6 -63.64 5.99 55.39
C GLU A 6 -62.14 6.23 55.17
N VAL A 7 -61.34 5.18 55.32
CA VAL A 7 -59.98 5.15 54.85
C VAL A 7 -60.05 5.12 53.31
N MET A 8 -59.91 6.30 52.69
CA MET A 8 -59.70 6.41 51.27
C MET A 8 -58.32 5.76 50.96
N SER A 9 -58.37 4.48 50.54
CA SER A 9 -57.21 3.80 49.99
C SER A 9 -56.85 4.47 48.67
N TYR A 10 -55.85 5.39 48.68
CA TYR A 10 -55.22 5.87 47.46
C TYR A 10 -54.45 4.74 46.86
N LEU A 11 -55.05 4.04 45.90
CA LEU A 11 -54.37 3.06 45.09
C LEU A 11 -53.47 3.82 44.14
N ILE A 12 -52.17 3.87 44.43
CA ILE A 12 -51.15 4.42 43.52
C ILE A 12 -50.98 3.40 42.39
N GLY A 13 -51.83 3.46 41.39
CA GLY A 13 -51.69 2.67 40.17
C GLY A 13 -50.53 3.20 39.31
N PRO A 14 -49.82 2.36 38.61
CA PRO A 14 -48.78 2.84 37.68
C PRO A 14 -49.42 3.68 36.56
N ASN A 15 -48.95 4.89 36.35
CA ASN A 15 -49.42 5.74 35.26
C ASN A 15 -48.74 5.33 33.93
N PRO A 16 -49.46 4.59 33.04
CA PRO A 16 -48.88 4.03 31.83
C PRO A 16 -48.46 5.14 30.82
N THR A 17 -49.15 6.27 30.87
CA THR A 17 -48.83 7.45 30.02
C THR A 17 -47.50 8.07 30.44
N ALA A 18 -47.29 8.28 31.74
CA ALA A 18 -46.04 8.79 32.26
C ALA A 18 -44.88 7.83 31.98
N LEU A 19 -45.10 6.52 32.11
CA LEU A 19 -44.11 5.50 31.82
C LEU A 19 -43.68 5.48 30.31
N ASN A 20 -44.65 5.61 29.40
CA ASN A 20 -44.39 5.70 27.98
C ASN A 20 -43.60 6.96 27.64
N VAL A 21 -43.95 8.11 28.19
CA VAL A 21 -43.22 9.36 27.99
C VAL A 21 -41.79 9.26 28.55
N TYR A 22 -41.61 8.63 29.72
CA TYR A 22 -40.30 8.40 30.31
C TYR A 22 -39.41 7.50 29.43
N ASN A 23 -39.97 6.43 28.87
CA ASN A 23 -39.23 5.55 27.94
C ASN A 23 -38.81 6.29 26.68
N ASN A 24 -39.69 7.12 26.10
CA ASN A 24 -39.38 7.95 24.93
C ASN A 24 -38.32 9.01 25.27
N LEU A 25 -38.36 9.63 26.43
CA LEU A 25 -37.31 10.52 26.89
C LEU A 25 -35.95 9.85 26.94
N GLY A 26 -35.89 8.61 27.45
CA GLY A 26 -34.66 7.81 27.49
C GLY A 26 -34.13 7.44 26.10
N VAL A 27 -35.00 7.28 25.08
CA VAL A 27 -34.60 7.09 23.69
C VAL A 27 -33.98 8.36 23.12
N HIS A 28 -34.67 9.51 23.24
CA HIS A 28 -34.16 10.78 22.70
C HIS A 28 -32.86 11.27 23.36
N GLN A 29 -32.67 11.00 24.67
CA GLN A 29 -31.40 11.26 25.34
C GLN A 29 -30.23 10.41 24.77
N ARG A 30 -30.50 9.12 24.48
CA ARG A 30 -29.49 8.25 23.83
C ARG A 30 -29.20 8.69 22.41
N ASP A 31 -30.20 9.07 21.64
CA ASP A 31 -30.05 9.58 20.28
C ASP A 31 -29.22 10.86 20.27
N ALA A 32 -29.51 11.80 21.18
CA ALA A 32 -28.73 13.03 21.36
C ALA A 32 -27.27 12.74 21.72
N ALA A 33 -27.03 11.83 22.68
CA ALA A 33 -25.67 11.44 23.07
C ALA A 33 -24.90 10.76 21.91
N THR A 34 -25.57 9.92 21.11
CA THR A 34 -24.99 9.26 19.95
C THR A 34 -24.62 10.25 18.85
N SER A 35 -25.55 11.15 18.49
CA SER A 35 -25.28 12.20 17.49
C SER A 35 -24.19 13.16 17.95
N LEU A 36 -24.15 13.50 19.23
CA LEU A 36 -23.06 14.32 19.81
C LEU A 36 -21.71 13.61 19.69
N ALA A 37 -21.64 12.31 20.00
CA ALA A 37 -20.42 11.52 19.86
C ALA A 37 -19.94 11.46 18.41
N LYS A 38 -20.84 11.27 17.45
CA LYS A 38 -20.53 11.26 16.00
C LYS A 38 -20.04 12.64 15.51
N VAL A 39 -20.70 13.74 15.92
CA VAL A 39 -20.28 15.10 15.58
C VAL A 39 -18.91 15.43 16.18
N SER A 40 -18.68 15.04 17.43
CA SER A 40 -17.42 15.31 18.13
C SER A 40 -16.24 14.53 17.56
N SER A 41 -16.45 13.30 17.11
CA SER A 41 -15.39 12.45 16.55
C SER A 41 -15.28 12.55 15.04
N GLY A 42 -16.31 13.02 14.32
CA GLY A 42 -16.42 12.98 12.87
C GLY A 42 -16.61 11.56 12.31
N SER A 43 -16.84 10.56 13.18
CA SER A 43 -16.94 9.16 12.81
C SER A 43 -18.36 8.62 12.97
N GLU A 44 -18.85 7.93 11.93
CA GLU A 44 -20.15 7.23 11.94
C GLU A 44 -20.17 6.08 12.96
N ALA A 45 -19.01 5.53 13.29
CA ALA A 45 -18.83 4.46 14.26
C ALA A 45 -18.87 4.93 15.73
N ALA A 46 -18.80 6.24 15.97
CA ALA A 46 -18.83 6.79 17.31
C ALA A 46 -20.22 6.56 17.98
N GLY A 47 -20.19 6.31 19.28
CA GLY A 47 -21.41 6.00 20.03
C GLY A 47 -21.76 4.51 20.09
N GLY A 48 -20.96 3.63 19.49
CA GLY A 48 -21.10 2.16 19.61
C GLY A 48 -22.29 1.55 18.86
N VAL A 49 -22.97 2.33 18.00
CA VAL A 49 -24.23 1.89 17.36
C VAL A 49 -23.96 1.06 16.10
N ASN A 50 -22.79 1.21 15.46
CA ASN A 50 -22.48 0.52 14.20
C ASN A 50 -21.15 -0.28 14.26
N VAL A 51 -21.16 -1.33 15.10
CA VAL A 51 -19.98 -2.23 15.26
C VAL A 51 -19.63 -2.92 13.95
N ALA A 52 -20.62 -3.19 13.08
CA ALA A 52 -20.38 -3.80 11.77
C ALA A 52 -19.59 -2.85 10.84
N ALA A 53 -19.91 -1.55 10.82
CA ALA A 53 -19.16 -0.55 10.07
C ALA A 53 -17.72 -0.42 10.59
N MET A 54 -17.51 -0.46 11.91
CA MET A 54 -16.16 -0.49 12.50
C MET A 54 -15.34 -1.69 12.02
N GLY A 55 -15.94 -2.88 11.97
CA GLY A 55 -15.27 -4.08 11.47
C GLY A 55 -14.87 -3.97 10.00
N VAL A 56 -15.74 -3.40 9.17
CA VAL A 56 -15.47 -3.14 7.75
C VAL A 56 -14.37 -2.09 7.58
N ALA A 57 -14.44 -0.99 8.34
CA ALA A 57 -13.42 0.07 8.30
C ALA A 57 -12.05 -0.47 8.72
N ALA A 58 -11.96 -1.20 9.83
CA ALA A 58 -10.71 -1.81 10.30
C ALA A 58 -10.11 -2.79 9.28
N THR A 59 -10.95 -3.62 8.63
CA THR A 59 -10.50 -4.53 7.57
C THR A 59 -9.95 -3.76 6.38
N ARG A 60 -10.63 -2.71 5.94
CA ARG A 60 -10.17 -1.85 4.83
C ARG A 60 -8.90 -1.07 5.17
N GLN A 61 -8.75 -0.59 6.40
CA GLN A 61 -7.50 0.02 6.88
C GLN A 61 -6.33 -0.97 6.83
N GLY A 62 -6.57 -2.24 7.19
CA GLY A 62 -5.59 -3.31 7.04
C GLY A 62 -5.19 -3.54 5.57
N HIS A 63 -6.16 -3.56 4.65
CA HIS A 63 -5.91 -3.65 3.20
C HIS A 63 -5.14 -2.44 2.68
N LEU A 64 -5.50 -1.23 3.09
CA LEU A 64 -4.80 0.00 2.72
C LEU A 64 -3.33 -0.05 3.19
N GLN A 65 -3.09 -0.44 4.44
CA GLN A 65 -1.72 -0.59 4.96
C GLN A 65 -0.91 -1.63 4.18
N GLY A 66 -1.54 -2.77 3.82
CA GLY A 66 -0.94 -3.77 2.95
C GLY A 66 -0.58 -3.21 1.57
N THR A 67 -1.48 -2.44 0.96
CA THR A 67 -1.26 -1.77 -0.33
C THR A 67 -0.13 -0.75 -0.26
N LEU A 68 -0.05 0.06 0.81
CA LEU A 68 1.05 1.01 1.01
C LEU A 68 2.40 0.32 1.19
N ASN A 69 2.44 -0.80 1.89
CA ASN A 69 3.65 -1.63 1.99
C ASN A 69 4.06 -2.18 0.62
N ASN A 70 3.11 -2.66 -0.17
CA ASN A 70 3.36 -3.15 -1.52
C ASN A 70 3.89 -2.04 -2.45
N ILE A 71 3.39 -0.81 -2.32
CA ILE A 71 3.92 0.36 -3.03
C ILE A 71 5.39 0.61 -2.65
N SER A 72 5.72 0.56 -1.36
CA SER A 72 7.10 0.73 -0.90
C SER A 72 8.04 -0.34 -1.44
N ILE A 73 7.61 -1.61 -1.42
CA ILE A 73 8.36 -2.74 -1.99
C ILE A 73 8.57 -2.56 -3.50
N ALA A 74 7.51 -2.20 -4.23
CA ALA A 74 7.59 -1.98 -5.67
C ALA A 74 8.52 -0.81 -6.04
N GLN A 75 8.51 0.28 -5.26
CA GLN A 75 9.44 1.39 -5.44
C GLN A 75 10.89 0.99 -5.19
N THR A 76 11.15 0.20 -4.14
CA THR A 76 12.48 -0.32 -3.84
C THR A 76 12.99 -1.22 -4.96
N SER A 77 12.15 -2.12 -5.47
CA SER A 77 12.47 -2.99 -6.60
C SER A 77 12.72 -2.19 -7.89
N LEU A 78 11.94 -1.14 -8.15
CA LEU A 78 12.15 -0.25 -9.28
C LEU A 78 13.50 0.47 -9.19
N ASN A 79 13.89 0.96 -8.01
CA ASN A 79 15.19 1.58 -7.81
C ASN A 79 16.35 0.58 -8.06
N GLN A 80 16.18 -0.67 -7.63
CA GLN A 80 17.17 -1.72 -7.91
C GLN A 80 17.28 -2.01 -9.41
N LEU A 81 16.16 -2.08 -10.15
CA LEU A 81 16.16 -2.25 -11.60
C LEU A 81 16.85 -1.09 -12.33
N MET A 82 16.70 0.14 -11.82
CA MET A 82 17.42 1.31 -12.38
C MET A 82 18.93 1.23 -12.17
N VAL A 83 19.39 0.72 -11.02
CA VAL A 83 20.83 0.48 -10.79
C VAL A 83 21.35 -0.58 -11.75
N ILE A 84 20.58 -1.66 -11.97
CA ILE A 84 20.92 -2.71 -12.95
C ILE A 84 20.98 -2.13 -14.38
N ASP A 85 20.04 -1.25 -14.78
CA ASP A 85 20.10 -0.63 -16.12
C ASP A 85 21.38 0.20 -16.31
N GLN A 86 21.78 0.93 -15.27
CA GLN A 86 23.05 1.68 -15.31
C GLN A 86 24.25 0.74 -15.42
N THR A 87 24.26 -0.37 -14.67
CA THR A 87 25.33 -1.37 -14.78
C THR A 87 25.41 -1.97 -16.18
N PHE A 88 24.29 -2.31 -16.79
CA PHE A 88 24.24 -2.77 -18.17
C PHE A 88 24.79 -1.72 -19.15
N ALA A 89 24.50 -0.45 -18.93
CA ALA A 89 25.05 0.63 -19.76
C ALA A 89 26.59 0.71 -19.66
N GLU A 90 27.14 0.60 -18.46
CA GLU A 90 28.60 0.57 -18.23
C GLU A 90 29.25 -0.68 -18.85
N MET A 91 28.61 -1.86 -18.65
CA MET A 91 29.07 -3.10 -19.29
C MET A 91 29.07 -3.00 -20.81
N ALA A 92 28.03 -2.41 -21.42
CA ALA A 92 27.97 -2.20 -22.87
C ALA A 92 29.10 -1.28 -23.35
N ALA A 93 29.43 -0.21 -22.59
CA ALA A 93 30.55 0.67 -22.93
C ALA A 93 31.90 -0.07 -22.88
N VAL A 94 32.11 -0.91 -21.86
CA VAL A 94 33.33 -1.75 -21.76
C VAL A 94 33.40 -2.76 -22.91
N ALA A 95 32.28 -3.41 -23.26
CA ALA A 95 32.23 -4.36 -24.37
C ALA A 95 32.53 -3.67 -25.73
N GLN A 96 31.96 -2.48 -25.97
CA GLN A 96 32.27 -1.67 -27.17
C GLN A 96 33.75 -1.30 -27.25
N LYS A 97 34.35 -0.94 -26.10
CA LYS A 97 35.80 -0.69 -26.04
C LYS A 97 36.61 -1.92 -26.34
N GLY A 98 36.17 -3.10 -25.87
CA GLY A 98 36.78 -4.40 -26.21
C GLY A 98 36.74 -4.70 -27.72
N ILE A 99 35.61 -4.41 -28.39
CA ILE A 99 35.47 -4.54 -29.83
C ILE A 99 36.45 -3.60 -30.57
N GLU A 100 36.54 -2.33 -30.15
CA GLU A 100 37.47 -1.37 -30.76
C GLU A 100 38.94 -1.79 -30.61
N VAL A 101 39.35 -2.21 -29.42
CA VAL A 101 40.70 -2.71 -29.16
C VAL A 101 41.01 -3.98 -29.92
N GLY A 102 40.05 -4.93 -29.92
CA GLY A 102 40.17 -6.22 -30.62
C GLY A 102 40.25 -6.07 -32.17
N SER A 103 39.58 -5.05 -32.72
CA SER A 103 39.67 -4.79 -34.17
C SER A 103 41.05 -4.29 -34.57
N ARG A 104 41.78 -3.60 -33.68
CA ARG A 104 43.16 -3.20 -33.94
C ARG A 104 44.15 -4.35 -33.96
N ALA A 105 43.85 -5.46 -33.27
CA ALA A 105 44.68 -6.67 -33.30
C ALA A 105 44.69 -7.35 -34.68
N SER A 106 43.68 -7.06 -35.52
CA SER A 106 43.62 -7.54 -36.90
C SER A 106 44.44 -6.72 -37.89
N ASP A 107 45.01 -5.61 -37.47
CA ASP A 107 45.79 -4.73 -38.32
C ASP A 107 47.25 -5.23 -38.39
N SER A 108 47.77 -5.43 -39.62
CA SER A 108 49.12 -5.96 -39.86
C SER A 108 50.18 -4.95 -39.43
N GLY A 109 50.72 -5.08 -38.21
CA GLY A 109 51.79 -4.22 -37.66
C GLY A 109 51.53 -3.74 -36.23
N ALA A 110 50.42 -4.09 -35.63
CA ALA A 110 50.12 -3.78 -34.25
C ALA A 110 50.90 -4.72 -33.28
N ASP A 111 51.31 -4.17 -32.14
CA ASP A 111 51.83 -4.97 -31.03
C ASP A 111 50.68 -5.78 -30.42
N THR A 112 50.54 -7.02 -30.89
CA THR A 112 49.43 -7.92 -30.51
C THR A 112 49.46 -8.29 -29.02
N SER A 113 50.64 -8.32 -28.38
CA SER A 113 50.72 -8.69 -26.97
C SER A 113 50.13 -7.59 -26.07
N ALA A 114 50.41 -6.32 -26.30
CA ALA A 114 49.86 -5.22 -25.58
C ALA A 114 48.33 -5.05 -25.79
N ILE A 115 47.84 -5.44 -26.99
CA ILE A 115 46.41 -5.45 -27.30
C ILE A 115 45.72 -6.56 -26.55
N PHE A 116 46.29 -7.74 -26.47
CA PHE A 116 45.70 -8.86 -25.70
C PHE A 116 45.66 -8.59 -24.21
N ASP A 117 46.68 -7.97 -23.65
CA ASP A 117 46.69 -7.50 -22.25
C ASP A 117 45.54 -6.51 -21.96
N GLN A 118 45.28 -5.58 -22.89
CA GLN A 118 44.16 -4.64 -22.79
C GLN A 118 42.81 -5.34 -22.88
N LEU A 119 42.63 -6.34 -23.77
CA LEU A 119 41.41 -7.12 -23.90
C LEU A 119 41.15 -7.96 -22.64
N ASP A 120 42.19 -8.55 -22.05
CA ASP A 120 42.09 -9.29 -20.80
C ASP A 120 41.66 -8.36 -19.63
N ALA A 121 42.21 -7.15 -19.55
CA ALA A 121 41.83 -6.17 -18.56
C ALA A 121 40.36 -5.73 -18.71
N LEU A 122 39.90 -5.51 -19.96
CA LEU A 122 38.51 -5.18 -20.26
C LEU A 122 37.55 -6.34 -19.93
N GLY A 123 37.94 -7.58 -20.22
CA GLY A 123 37.18 -8.76 -19.83
C GLY A 123 37.06 -8.91 -18.30
N ALA A 124 38.17 -8.66 -17.58
CA ALA A 124 38.14 -8.66 -16.12
C ALA A 124 37.23 -7.54 -15.55
N ALA A 125 37.19 -6.37 -16.22
CA ALA A 125 36.28 -5.30 -15.85
C ALA A 125 34.81 -5.68 -16.03
N LEU A 126 34.45 -6.38 -17.12
CA LEU A 126 33.09 -6.89 -17.32
C LEU A 126 32.68 -7.87 -16.22
N VAL A 127 33.53 -8.82 -15.87
CA VAL A 127 33.28 -9.78 -14.77
C VAL A 127 33.14 -9.05 -13.45
N SER A 128 33.97 -8.01 -13.22
CA SER A 128 33.90 -7.20 -12.00
C SER A 128 32.59 -6.42 -11.88
N LEU A 129 32.07 -5.86 -12.97
CA LEU A 129 30.79 -5.15 -12.99
C LEU A 129 29.62 -6.12 -12.72
N ASP A 130 29.64 -7.33 -13.30
CA ASP A 130 28.62 -8.34 -13.06
C ASP A 130 28.60 -8.84 -11.62
N THR A 131 29.78 -9.10 -11.04
CA THR A 131 29.89 -9.73 -9.70
C THR A 131 29.85 -8.75 -8.54
N ASN A 132 30.33 -7.51 -8.72
CA ASN A 132 30.52 -6.54 -7.63
C ASN A 132 29.46 -5.42 -7.62
N THR A 133 28.52 -5.40 -8.56
CA THR A 133 27.41 -4.44 -8.47
C THR A 133 26.45 -4.85 -7.39
N GLU A 134 26.36 -4.03 -6.35
CA GLU A 134 25.49 -4.27 -5.18
C GLU A 134 24.41 -3.19 -5.08
N TYR A 135 23.25 -3.61 -4.58
CA TYR A 135 22.19 -2.72 -4.13
C TYR A 135 21.82 -3.07 -2.69
N ALA A 136 21.98 -2.10 -1.78
CA ALA A 136 21.71 -2.28 -0.35
C ALA A 136 22.47 -3.47 0.30
N GLY A 137 23.69 -3.76 -0.17
CA GLY A 137 24.55 -4.84 0.36
C GLY A 137 24.23 -6.23 -0.17
N ALA A 138 23.42 -6.34 -1.23
CA ALA A 138 23.15 -7.58 -1.96
C ALA A 138 23.51 -7.43 -3.44
N ALA A 139 23.87 -8.53 -4.11
CA ALA A 139 24.18 -8.51 -5.54
C ALA A 139 22.99 -7.98 -6.35
N ALA A 140 23.19 -6.87 -7.06
CA ALA A 140 22.11 -6.20 -7.78
C ALA A 140 21.57 -7.05 -8.93
N MET A 141 22.42 -7.87 -9.57
CA MET A 141 22.06 -8.78 -10.65
C MET A 141 21.38 -10.08 -10.16
N ALA A 142 21.10 -10.19 -8.85
CA ALA A 142 20.35 -11.32 -8.30
C ALA A 142 18.85 -11.23 -8.63
N THR A 143 18.12 -12.32 -8.40
CA THR A 143 16.68 -12.37 -8.58
C THR A 143 15.96 -11.33 -7.71
N ILE A 144 15.24 -10.40 -8.33
CA ILE A 144 14.34 -9.45 -7.65
C ILE A 144 12.98 -10.10 -7.55
N THR A 145 12.54 -10.43 -6.33
CA THR A 145 11.21 -10.96 -6.08
C THR A 145 10.43 -9.98 -5.21
N ALA A 146 9.42 -9.35 -5.79
CA ALA A 146 8.51 -8.47 -5.08
C ALA A 146 7.14 -9.13 -4.93
N ALA A 147 6.77 -9.51 -3.71
CA ALA A 147 5.42 -10.00 -3.40
C ALA A 147 4.49 -8.80 -3.20
N ILE A 148 3.99 -8.25 -4.29
CA ILE A 148 3.15 -7.05 -4.30
C ILE A 148 1.70 -7.44 -4.60
N GLY A 149 0.93 -7.85 -3.65
CA GLY A 149 -0.54 -8.08 -3.64
C GLY A 149 -1.33 -8.31 -4.95
N VAL A 150 -0.75 -8.01 -6.11
CA VAL A 150 -1.29 -8.19 -7.47
C VAL A 150 -0.68 -9.44 -8.15
N GLY A 151 0.08 -10.24 -7.41
CA GLY A 151 0.86 -11.37 -7.88
C GLY A 151 2.34 -11.21 -7.54
N ASN A 152 3.10 -12.29 -7.61
CA ASN A 152 4.56 -12.22 -7.50
C ASN A 152 5.11 -11.71 -8.83
N LEU A 153 5.59 -10.46 -8.84
CA LEU A 153 6.41 -9.97 -9.93
C LEU A 153 7.87 -10.28 -9.58
N ALA A 154 8.46 -11.20 -10.32
CA ALA A 154 9.86 -11.58 -10.17
C ALA A 154 10.61 -11.18 -11.44
N ALA A 155 11.64 -10.38 -11.29
CA ALA A 155 12.63 -10.15 -12.32
C ALA A 155 13.78 -11.14 -12.08
N THR A 156 13.92 -12.11 -12.94
CA THR A 156 15.04 -13.06 -12.94
C THR A 156 15.94 -12.70 -14.10
N PHE A 157 17.12 -12.17 -13.81
CA PHE A 157 18.13 -12.00 -14.82
C PHE A 157 18.87 -13.34 -14.99
N ALA A 158 19.00 -13.82 -16.22
CA ALA A 158 19.93 -14.87 -16.50
C ALA A 158 21.32 -14.38 -16.08
N ALA A 159 22.01 -15.13 -15.23
CA ALA A 159 23.37 -14.78 -14.84
C ALA A 159 24.18 -14.59 -16.13
N LEU A 160 24.66 -13.36 -16.36
CA LEU A 160 25.52 -13.05 -17.48
C LEU A 160 26.84 -13.75 -17.18
N ASP A 161 27.06 -14.93 -17.78
CA ASP A 161 28.27 -15.70 -17.56
C ASP A 161 29.40 -15.14 -18.40
N PHE A 162 30.16 -14.24 -17.84
CA PHE A 162 31.41 -13.72 -18.39
C PHE A 162 32.64 -14.51 -17.88
N SER A 163 32.43 -15.60 -17.15
CA SER A 163 33.52 -16.37 -16.55
C SER A 163 34.47 -16.97 -17.59
N SER A 164 35.73 -17.09 -17.25
CA SER A 164 36.80 -17.59 -18.11
C SER A 164 36.74 -19.11 -18.36
N GLY A 165 35.70 -19.82 -17.94
CA GLY A 165 35.61 -21.29 -17.96
C GLY A 165 34.53 -21.89 -18.86
N GLY A 166 33.86 -21.11 -19.70
CA GLY A 166 32.75 -21.55 -20.55
C GLY A 166 31.68 -20.52 -20.78
N GLY A 167 31.82 -19.30 -20.23
CA GLY A 167 30.92 -18.18 -20.42
C GLY A 167 31.17 -17.42 -21.73
N THR A 168 30.43 -16.32 -21.89
CA THR A 168 30.42 -15.51 -23.14
C THR A 168 31.77 -14.92 -23.51
N LEU A 169 32.71 -14.78 -22.55
CA LEU A 169 34.06 -14.24 -22.76
C LEU A 169 35.16 -15.34 -22.88
N GLY A 170 34.78 -16.60 -23.00
CA GLY A 170 35.70 -17.69 -23.33
C GLY A 170 36.82 -17.99 -22.31
N ASN A 171 37.57 -19.03 -22.60
CA ASN A 171 38.62 -19.60 -21.75
C ASN A 171 39.88 -18.69 -21.71
N ALA A 172 40.78 -18.91 -20.77
CA ALA A 172 42.05 -18.17 -20.51
C ALA A 172 43.03 -18.13 -21.71
N GLY A 173 42.54 -17.69 -22.87
CA GLY A 173 43.26 -17.34 -24.07
C GLY A 173 43.00 -15.89 -24.44
N ALA A 174 43.77 -15.36 -25.37
CA ALA A 174 43.61 -14.02 -25.86
C ALA A 174 42.14 -13.73 -26.25
N LYS A 175 41.47 -12.83 -25.52
CA LYS A 175 40.09 -12.40 -25.82
C LYS A 175 40.05 -11.70 -27.18
N THR A 176 38.99 -11.93 -27.95
CA THR A 176 38.85 -11.42 -29.31
C THR A 176 37.71 -10.41 -29.42
N ALA A 177 37.75 -9.58 -30.47
CA ALA A 177 36.64 -8.69 -30.79
C ALA A 177 35.30 -9.43 -30.98
N ALA A 178 35.33 -10.67 -31.45
CA ALA A 178 34.13 -11.52 -31.65
C ALA A 178 33.47 -11.87 -30.29
N GLU A 179 34.28 -12.20 -29.28
CA GLU A 179 33.79 -12.51 -27.93
C GLU A 179 33.17 -11.28 -27.27
N PHE A 180 33.76 -10.10 -27.43
CA PHE A 180 33.16 -8.84 -26.95
C PHE A 180 31.89 -8.48 -27.72
N THR A 181 31.78 -8.85 -29.00
CA THR A 181 30.55 -8.67 -29.77
C THR A 181 29.43 -9.58 -29.24
N ALA A 182 29.77 -10.84 -28.92
CA ALA A 182 28.83 -11.77 -28.31
C ALA A 182 28.41 -11.31 -26.92
N ALA A 183 29.34 -10.82 -26.08
CA ALA A 183 29.05 -10.26 -24.79
C ALA A 183 28.14 -9.02 -24.90
N LEU A 184 28.38 -8.13 -25.84
CA LEU A 184 27.53 -6.97 -26.08
C LEU A 184 26.11 -7.38 -26.46
N ALA A 185 25.91 -8.41 -27.27
CA ALA A 185 24.58 -8.91 -27.61
C ALA A 185 23.83 -9.39 -26.37
N VAL A 186 24.48 -10.17 -25.49
CA VAL A 186 23.88 -10.65 -24.22
C VAL A 186 23.55 -9.48 -23.28
N ILE A 187 24.42 -8.47 -23.20
CA ILE A 187 24.17 -7.26 -22.40
C ILE A 187 22.96 -6.48 -22.92
N VAL A 188 22.86 -6.32 -24.25
CA VAL A 188 21.71 -5.62 -24.88
C VAL A 188 20.40 -6.38 -24.64
N ASP A 189 20.41 -7.70 -24.75
CA ASP A 189 19.24 -8.53 -24.46
C ASP A 189 18.83 -8.44 -22.99
N GLY A 190 19.78 -8.53 -22.06
CA GLY A 190 19.54 -8.35 -20.63
C GLY A 190 19.00 -6.97 -20.30
N ARG A 191 19.49 -5.94 -20.96
CA ARG A 191 18.99 -4.57 -20.81
C ARG A 191 17.55 -4.41 -21.33
N ALA A 192 17.22 -5.05 -22.45
CA ALA A 192 15.86 -5.04 -23.00
C ALA A 192 14.88 -5.74 -22.05
N GLU A 193 15.28 -6.86 -21.45
CA GLU A 193 14.51 -7.56 -20.43
C GLU A 193 14.33 -6.68 -19.17
N ASN A 194 15.39 -6.05 -18.69
CA ASN A 194 15.33 -5.11 -17.56
C ASN A 194 14.36 -3.95 -17.83
N ALA A 195 14.36 -3.38 -19.03
CA ALA A 195 13.43 -2.32 -19.41
C ALA A 195 11.97 -2.80 -19.38
N ALA A 196 11.70 -4.05 -19.78
CA ALA A 196 10.36 -4.64 -19.68
C ALA A 196 9.92 -4.80 -18.21
N TYR A 197 10.81 -5.22 -17.31
CA TYR A 197 10.53 -5.27 -15.87
C TYR A 197 10.26 -3.87 -15.28
N ILE A 198 11.07 -2.88 -15.63
CA ILE A 198 10.85 -1.48 -15.21
C ILE A 198 9.45 -1.02 -15.61
N ALA A 199 9.04 -1.25 -16.86
CA ALA A 199 7.71 -0.88 -17.34
C ALA A 199 6.59 -1.63 -16.58
N ALA A 200 6.77 -2.92 -16.30
CA ALA A 200 5.83 -3.73 -15.53
C ALA A 200 5.70 -3.21 -14.08
N PHE A 201 6.80 -2.89 -13.40
CA PHE A 201 6.77 -2.33 -12.06
C PHE A 201 6.13 -0.94 -12.02
N GLN A 202 6.40 -0.07 -13.00
CA GLN A 202 5.74 1.24 -13.13
C GLN A 202 4.22 1.10 -13.31
N SER A 203 3.77 0.18 -14.17
CA SER A 203 2.35 -0.12 -14.35
C SER A 203 1.72 -0.63 -13.06
N THR A 204 2.41 -1.53 -12.35
CA THR A 204 1.95 -2.07 -11.07
C THR A 204 1.83 -0.97 -10.02
N LEU A 205 2.79 -0.03 -9.94
CA LEU A 205 2.70 1.12 -9.05
C LEU A 205 1.49 2.00 -9.33
N GLN A 206 1.13 2.20 -10.60
CA GLN A 206 -0.09 2.95 -10.95
C GLN A 206 -1.35 2.24 -10.45
N VAL A 207 -1.43 0.91 -10.62
CA VAL A 207 -2.55 0.10 -10.12
C VAL A 207 -2.62 0.16 -8.59
N LEU A 208 -1.50 -0.01 -7.89
CA LEU A 208 -1.45 0.04 -6.43
C LEU A 208 -1.85 1.42 -5.88
N ASN A 209 -1.39 2.51 -6.50
CA ASN A 209 -1.79 3.87 -6.12
C ASN A 209 -3.30 4.10 -6.34
N SER A 210 -3.86 3.61 -7.46
CA SER A 210 -5.31 3.67 -7.70
C SER A 210 -6.08 2.84 -6.68
N THR A 211 -5.59 1.64 -6.35
CA THR A 211 -6.19 0.77 -5.33
C THR A 211 -6.17 1.45 -3.96
N ALA A 212 -5.04 2.05 -3.56
CA ALA A 212 -4.93 2.79 -2.30
C ALA A 212 -5.91 3.97 -2.23
N ALA A 213 -6.06 4.73 -3.32
CA ALA A 213 -7.03 5.81 -3.40
C ALA A 213 -8.48 5.31 -3.28
N ASN A 214 -8.81 4.20 -3.93
CA ASN A 214 -10.14 3.57 -3.85
C ASN A 214 -10.42 3.03 -2.44
N GLU A 215 -9.44 2.39 -1.79
CA GLU A 215 -9.60 1.92 -0.40
C GLU A 215 -9.79 3.10 0.57
N LEU A 216 -9.04 4.20 0.39
CA LEU A 216 -9.19 5.40 1.20
C LEU A 216 -10.59 6.02 1.03
N ALA A 217 -11.10 6.10 -0.21
CA ALA A 217 -12.45 6.57 -0.49
C ALA A 217 -13.51 5.67 0.14
N ALA A 218 -13.32 4.35 0.07
CA ALA A 218 -14.23 3.38 0.66
C ALA A 218 -14.21 3.43 2.21
N ILE A 219 -13.05 3.65 2.83
CA ILE A 219 -12.92 3.89 4.28
C ILE A 219 -13.70 5.15 4.64
N SER A 220 -13.49 6.25 3.90
CA SER A 220 -14.17 7.52 4.13
C SER A 220 -15.69 7.41 4.08
N GLN A 221 -16.24 6.60 3.15
CA GLN A 221 -17.69 6.36 3.07
C GLN A 221 -18.27 5.61 4.26
N VAL A 222 -17.48 4.76 4.91
CA VAL A 222 -17.94 3.93 6.03
C VAL A 222 -17.64 4.60 7.38
N GLU A 223 -16.55 5.31 7.48
CA GLU A 223 -16.05 5.87 8.75
C GLU A 223 -16.48 7.31 8.96
N ASN A 224 -16.53 8.14 7.90
CA ASN A 224 -16.85 9.56 8.05
C ASN A 224 -18.35 9.78 8.15
N THR A 225 -18.75 10.64 9.10
CA THR A 225 -20.14 11.07 9.25
C THR A 225 -20.39 12.40 8.54
N ASP A 226 -21.62 12.59 8.05
CA ASP A 226 -22.07 13.89 7.58
C ASP A 226 -22.45 14.76 8.80
N ILE A 227 -21.53 15.65 9.16
CA ILE A 227 -21.69 16.54 10.31
C ILE A 227 -22.97 17.39 10.22
N ALA A 228 -23.35 17.86 9.02
CA ALA A 228 -24.56 18.66 8.86
C ALA A 228 -25.81 17.84 9.17
N LYS A 229 -25.87 16.61 8.70
CA LYS A 229 -26.96 15.67 9.01
C LYS A 229 -27.01 15.32 10.49
N GLU A 230 -25.86 15.00 11.11
CA GLU A 230 -25.82 14.64 12.52
C GLU A 230 -26.11 15.84 13.45
N MET A 231 -25.74 17.06 13.06
CA MET A 231 -26.15 18.27 13.77
C MET A 231 -27.68 18.51 13.73
N MET A 232 -28.32 18.19 12.59
CA MET A 232 -29.78 18.20 12.50
C MET A 232 -30.41 17.13 13.39
N ASN A 233 -29.87 15.91 13.40
CA ASN A 233 -30.32 14.84 14.27
C ASN A 233 -30.17 15.20 15.75
N LEU A 234 -29.02 15.76 16.16
CA LEU A 234 -28.75 16.25 17.51
C LEU A 234 -29.76 17.34 17.93
N THR A 235 -30.00 18.31 17.06
CA THR A 235 -30.96 19.39 17.33
C THR A 235 -32.37 18.83 17.49
N ALA A 236 -32.80 17.92 16.60
CA ALA A 236 -34.09 17.26 16.68
C ALA A 236 -34.24 16.44 17.99
N ALA A 237 -33.20 15.68 18.36
CA ALA A 237 -33.18 14.89 19.59
C ALA A 237 -33.25 15.77 20.84
N ASN A 238 -32.58 16.92 20.85
CA ASN A 238 -32.64 17.90 21.94
C ASN A 238 -34.05 18.49 22.08
N ILE A 239 -34.69 18.94 20.98
CA ILE A 239 -36.04 19.44 20.96
C ILE A 239 -37.02 18.36 21.46
N MET A 240 -36.86 17.11 21.03
CA MET A 240 -37.69 15.99 21.47
C MET A 240 -37.48 15.69 22.96
N THR A 241 -36.29 15.83 23.48
CA THR A 241 -35.94 15.66 24.90
C THR A 241 -36.65 16.75 25.75
N GLU A 242 -36.61 18.02 25.32
CA GLU A 242 -37.30 19.11 25.97
C GLU A 242 -38.83 18.90 25.94
N ALA A 243 -39.39 18.53 24.78
CA ALA A 243 -40.82 18.26 24.64
C ALA A 243 -41.25 17.05 25.50
N ALA A 244 -40.47 15.96 25.52
CA ALA A 244 -40.74 14.78 26.34
C ALA A 244 -40.69 15.13 27.84
N THR A 245 -39.77 15.97 28.27
CA THR A 245 -39.69 16.45 29.66
C THR A 245 -40.95 17.27 30.06
N ALA A 246 -41.41 18.16 29.18
CA ALA A 246 -42.63 18.94 29.40
C ALA A 246 -43.88 18.02 29.44
N MET A 247 -43.95 17.04 28.51
CA MET A 247 -45.03 16.04 28.48
C MET A 247 -45.02 15.15 29.71
N LEU A 248 -43.84 14.76 30.22
CA LEU A 248 -43.73 13.98 31.45
C LEU A 248 -44.27 14.77 32.65
N ALA A 249 -43.91 16.06 32.77
CA ALA A 249 -44.41 16.92 33.81
C ALA A 249 -45.95 17.03 33.76
N GLN A 250 -46.54 17.15 32.57
CA GLN A 250 -47.98 17.20 32.38
C GLN A 250 -48.65 15.84 32.67
N ALA A 251 -48.04 14.71 32.24
CA ALA A 251 -48.56 13.38 32.50
C ALA A 251 -48.57 13.03 34.00
N MET A 252 -47.62 13.56 34.76
CA MET A 252 -47.58 13.40 36.23
C MET A 252 -48.65 14.20 36.95
N GLN A 253 -49.20 15.26 36.32
CA GLN A 253 -50.33 16.06 36.92
C GLN A 253 -51.68 15.49 36.58
N MET A 254 -51.80 14.56 35.63
CA MET A 254 -53.08 13.92 35.30
C MET A 254 -53.42 12.88 36.38
N PRO A 255 -54.54 13.03 37.10
CA PRO A 255 -54.94 12.03 38.07
C PRO A 255 -55.33 10.75 37.34
N ASN A 256 -54.93 9.59 37.88
CA ASN A 256 -55.37 8.27 37.40
C ASN A 256 -56.88 8.21 37.57
N SER A 257 -57.63 8.37 36.48
CA SER A 257 -59.09 8.11 36.46
C SER A 257 -59.38 6.67 36.15
#